data_9eadff71f9f254802f6830716cb98291
#
_entry.id   9eadff71f9f254802f6830716cb98291
#
_cell.length_a   1.000
_cell.length_b   1.000
_cell.length_c   1.000
_cell.angle_alpha   90.00
_cell.angle_beta   90.00
_cell.angle_gamma   90.00
#
_symmetry.space_group_name_H-M   'P 1'
#
loop_
_entity.id
_entity.type
_entity.pdbx_description
1 polymer ?
#
loop_
_entity_poly.entity_id
_entity_poly.type
_entity_poly.pdbx_seq_one_letter_code
_entity_poly.pdbx_strand_id
1 'polypeptide(L)'
;NPAAAKWYTDRLGEILDMGVDCIKTDFGERLPTDIVYYDGSDPRRMHNYYTYLYNKAIYELLVEKKGMQEACVFARSATVGNWGGDNQASYLSMAESLRGGLSFCQSGYGYWCHDITGFEDTATPDLYKRWSAFGLLCTHSRLHGHKSLRMPWCFDEESCDVLRHFTRLKCSLM
;
A
#
# COMPACT_ATOMS: atom_id res chain seq x y z
N ASN A 1 -8.56 -23.09 -2.51
CA ASN A 1 -9.92 -23.57 -2.76
C ASN A 1 -10.61 -22.64 -3.77
N PRO A 2 -10.95 -23.11 -5.01
CA PRO A 2 -11.56 -22.28 -6.05
C PRO A 2 -12.89 -21.65 -5.64
N ALA A 3 -13.72 -22.35 -4.88
CA ALA A 3 -15.00 -21.82 -4.41
C ALA A 3 -14.81 -20.67 -3.43
N ALA A 4 -13.80 -20.75 -2.56
CA ALA A 4 -13.47 -19.66 -1.65
C ALA A 4 -12.91 -18.45 -2.39
N ALA A 5 -12.04 -18.67 -3.40
CA ALA A 5 -11.51 -17.59 -4.23
C ALA A 5 -12.66 -16.89 -4.98
N LYS A 6 -13.56 -17.65 -5.59
CA LYS A 6 -14.73 -17.10 -6.27
C LYS A 6 -15.63 -16.30 -5.32
N TRP A 7 -15.95 -16.84 -4.17
CA TRP A 7 -16.76 -16.13 -3.17
C TRP A 7 -16.13 -14.79 -2.78
N TYR A 8 -14.82 -14.79 -2.59
CA TYR A 8 -14.08 -13.57 -2.20
C TYR A 8 -14.09 -12.53 -3.33
N THR A 9 -13.81 -12.96 -4.57
CA THR A 9 -13.83 -12.04 -5.72
C THR A 9 -15.23 -11.54 -6.03
N ASP A 10 -16.29 -12.35 -5.86
CA ASP A 10 -17.67 -11.89 -6.02
C ASP A 10 -18.00 -10.73 -5.03
N ARG A 11 -17.57 -10.84 -3.75
CA ARG A 11 -17.77 -9.76 -2.76
C ARG A 11 -16.97 -8.49 -3.10
N LEU A 12 -15.75 -8.64 -3.60
CA LEU A 12 -14.96 -7.49 -4.07
C LEU A 12 -15.56 -6.88 -5.34
N GLY A 13 -16.15 -7.69 -6.21
CA GLY A 13 -16.85 -7.22 -7.40
C GLY A 13 -17.99 -6.27 -7.07
N GLU A 14 -18.76 -6.55 -6.02
CA GLU A 14 -19.81 -5.66 -5.54
C GLU A 14 -19.27 -4.28 -5.11
N ILE A 15 -18.10 -4.26 -4.47
CA ILE A 15 -17.43 -3.02 -4.04
C ILE A 15 -16.94 -2.22 -5.26
N LEU A 16 -16.40 -2.89 -6.27
CA LEU A 16 -15.99 -2.25 -7.53
C LEU A 16 -17.21 -1.66 -8.27
N ASP A 17 -18.34 -2.35 -8.25
CA ASP A 17 -19.59 -1.87 -8.87
C ASP A 17 -20.17 -0.64 -8.14
N MET A 18 -19.77 -0.40 -6.88
CA MET A 18 -20.11 0.82 -6.12
C MET A 18 -19.26 2.03 -6.51
N GLY A 19 -18.25 1.87 -7.40
CA GLY A 19 -17.40 2.95 -7.88
C GLY A 19 -15.98 2.98 -7.32
N VAL A 20 -15.52 1.90 -6.68
CA VAL A 20 -14.11 1.75 -6.29
C VAL A 20 -13.26 1.45 -7.53
N ASP A 21 -12.14 2.13 -7.69
CA ASP A 21 -11.26 2.01 -8.85
C ASP A 21 -10.06 1.10 -8.65
N CYS A 22 -9.52 1.02 -7.44
CA CYS A 22 -8.33 0.28 -7.10
C CYS A 22 -8.50 -0.42 -5.76
N ILE A 23 -7.90 -1.57 -5.60
CA ILE A 23 -7.93 -2.34 -4.35
C ILE A 23 -6.52 -2.44 -3.77
N LYS A 24 -6.36 -2.05 -2.50
CA LYS A 24 -5.18 -2.42 -1.73
C LYS A 24 -5.37 -3.82 -1.15
N THR A 25 -4.47 -4.72 -1.52
CA THR A 25 -4.35 -6.02 -0.88
C THR A 25 -3.39 -5.92 0.29
N ASP A 26 -3.90 -6.17 1.49
CA ASP A 26 -3.08 -6.14 2.68
C ASP A 26 -2.73 -7.55 3.15
N PHE A 27 -1.57 -7.69 3.80
CA PHE A 27 -1.02 -8.99 4.21
C PHE A 27 -0.78 -9.98 3.04
N GLY A 28 -1.03 -11.28 3.28
CA GLY A 28 -0.78 -12.37 2.34
C GLY A 28 0.53 -13.13 2.65
N GLU A 29 1.48 -12.48 3.33
CA GLU A 29 2.79 -13.06 3.69
C GLU A 29 2.80 -13.83 5.03
N ARG A 30 1.75 -13.72 5.85
CA ARG A 30 1.70 -14.28 7.21
C ARG A 30 0.99 -15.63 7.30
N LEU A 31 1.09 -16.46 6.27
CA LEU A 31 0.51 -17.80 6.34
C LEU A 31 1.41 -18.75 7.13
N PRO A 32 0.86 -19.47 8.11
CA PRO A 32 1.61 -20.52 8.80
C PRO A 32 2.08 -21.62 7.84
N THR A 33 3.21 -22.23 8.13
CA THR A 33 3.79 -23.32 7.33
C THR A 33 3.34 -24.72 7.76
N ASP A 34 2.38 -24.79 8.67
CA ASP A 34 1.80 -26.01 9.23
C ASP A 34 0.30 -26.18 8.92
N ILE A 35 -0.22 -25.34 8.00
CA ILE A 35 -1.62 -25.41 7.57
C ILE A 35 -1.85 -26.52 6.53
N VAL A 36 -3.11 -26.93 6.39
CA VAL A 36 -3.53 -27.89 5.36
C VAL A 36 -4.21 -27.15 4.22
N TYR A 37 -3.65 -27.24 3.03
CA TYR A 37 -4.26 -26.69 1.82
C TYR A 37 -5.34 -27.61 1.27
N TYR A 38 -6.34 -27.01 0.62
CA TYR A 38 -7.48 -27.73 0.03
C TYR A 38 -7.06 -28.78 -1.02
N ASP A 39 -6.02 -28.50 -1.76
CA ASP A 39 -5.49 -29.34 -2.83
C ASP A 39 -4.33 -30.26 -2.38
N GLY A 40 -4.03 -30.30 -1.09
CA GLY A 40 -2.93 -31.06 -0.53
C GLY A 40 -1.54 -30.50 -0.82
N SER A 41 -1.43 -29.28 -1.30
CA SER A 41 -0.13 -28.62 -1.56
C SER A 41 0.73 -28.53 -0.29
N ASP A 42 2.06 -28.66 -0.45
CA ASP A 42 3.02 -28.49 0.62
C ASP A 42 3.00 -27.05 1.18
N PRO A 43 2.64 -26.83 2.44
CA PRO A 43 2.47 -25.50 3.01
C PRO A 43 3.78 -24.67 3.03
N ARG A 44 4.94 -25.31 3.11
CA ARG A 44 6.23 -24.60 3.06
C ARG A 44 6.51 -24.02 1.67
N ARG A 45 6.15 -24.75 0.61
CA ARG A 45 6.27 -24.28 -0.77
C ARG A 45 5.23 -23.21 -1.09
N MET A 46 4.04 -23.35 -0.51
CA MET A 46 2.93 -22.41 -0.73
C MET A 46 3.08 -21.09 0.02
N HIS A 47 3.90 -21.01 1.06
CA HIS A 47 3.99 -19.83 1.93
C HIS A 47 4.15 -18.50 1.15
N ASN A 48 5.13 -18.41 0.26
CA ASN A 48 5.30 -17.22 -0.58
C ASN A 48 4.40 -17.23 -1.83
N TYR A 49 4.12 -18.40 -2.38
CA TYR A 49 3.31 -18.53 -3.58
C TYR A 49 1.83 -18.13 -3.36
N TYR A 50 1.33 -18.33 -2.15
CA TYR A 50 -0.01 -17.89 -1.77
C TYR A 50 -0.20 -16.38 -1.98
N THR A 51 0.78 -15.57 -1.62
CA THR A 51 0.73 -14.11 -1.81
C THR A 51 0.54 -13.74 -3.28
N TYR A 52 1.23 -14.44 -4.16
CA TYR A 52 1.03 -14.28 -5.60
C TYR A 52 -0.40 -14.66 -6.02
N LEU A 53 -0.91 -15.79 -5.58
CA LEU A 53 -2.27 -16.25 -5.90
C LEU A 53 -3.35 -15.31 -5.38
N TYR A 54 -3.15 -14.78 -4.17
CA TYR A 54 -4.03 -13.79 -3.56
C TYR A 54 -4.12 -12.51 -4.41
N ASN A 55 -2.99 -11.93 -4.75
CA ASN A 55 -2.93 -10.73 -5.58
C ASN A 55 -3.42 -10.98 -7.02
N LYS A 56 -3.10 -12.15 -7.59
CA LYS A 56 -3.55 -12.54 -8.93
C LYS A 56 -5.06 -12.60 -9.03
N ALA A 57 -5.74 -13.23 -8.08
CA ALA A 57 -7.21 -13.34 -8.09
C ALA A 57 -7.89 -11.96 -8.12
N ILE A 58 -7.34 -10.99 -7.37
CA ILE A 58 -7.88 -9.62 -7.33
C ILE A 58 -7.53 -8.86 -8.61
N TYR A 59 -6.32 -9.05 -9.14
CA TYR A 59 -5.93 -8.44 -10.41
C TYR A 59 -6.81 -8.92 -11.58
N GLU A 60 -7.06 -10.23 -11.66
CA GLU A 60 -7.93 -10.81 -12.68
C GLU A 60 -9.36 -10.26 -12.59
N LEU A 61 -9.90 -10.09 -11.38
CA LEU A 61 -11.18 -9.42 -11.18
C LEU A 61 -11.16 -7.95 -11.65
N LEU A 62 -10.10 -7.22 -11.37
CA LEU A 62 -9.96 -5.82 -11.83
C LEU A 62 -9.86 -5.75 -13.34
N VAL A 63 -9.14 -6.66 -13.98
CA VAL A 63 -9.08 -6.77 -15.46
C VAL A 63 -10.45 -7.05 -16.04
N GLU A 64 -11.22 -7.97 -15.44
CA GLU A 64 -12.58 -8.29 -15.87
C GLU A 64 -13.51 -7.07 -15.78
N LYS A 65 -13.45 -6.32 -14.67
CA LYS A 65 -14.36 -5.22 -14.39
C LYS A 65 -13.98 -3.89 -15.07
N LYS A 66 -12.69 -3.62 -15.25
CA LYS A 66 -12.19 -2.31 -15.69
C LYS A 66 -11.31 -2.37 -16.95
N GLY A 67 -10.92 -3.53 -17.39
CA GLY A 67 -9.97 -3.73 -18.48
C GLY A 67 -8.51 -3.69 -18.04
N MET A 68 -7.65 -4.28 -18.86
CA MET A 68 -6.22 -4.46 -18.53
C MET A 68 -5.46 -3.14 -18.31
N GLN A 69 -5.84 -2.08 -18.99
CA GLN A 69 -5.14 -0.78 -18.91
C GLN A 69 -5.45 -0.03 -17.62
N GLU A 70 -6.64 -0.27 -17.03
CA GLU A 70 -7.10 0.39 -15.81
C GLU A 70 -6.96 -0.49 -14.56
N ALA A 71 -6.65 -1.78 -14.74
CA ALA A 71 -6.51 -2.72 -13.62
C ALA A 71 -5.27 -2.42 -12.80
N CYS A 72 -5.46 -1.99 -11.55
CA CYS A 72 -4.38 -1.68 -10.62
C CYS A 72 -4.62 -2.33 -9.26
N VAL A 73 -3.66 -3.16 -8.82
CA VAL A 73 -3.60 -3.69 -7.45
C VAL A 73 -2.46 -2.99 -6.71
N PHE A 74 -2.79 -2.37 -5.59
CA PHE A 74 -1.79 -1.87 -4.65
C PHE A 74 -1.51 -2.93 -3.59
N ALA A 75 -0.43 -3.68 -3.75
CA ALA A 75 -0.11 -4.80 -2.87
C ALA A 75 0.87 -4.42 -1.75
N ARG A 76 0.66 -5.00 -0.57
CA ARG A 76 1.64 -4.97 0.52
C ARG A 76 2.82 -5.90 0.24
N SER A 77 2.58 -7.04 -0.36
CA SER A 77 3.58 -8.09 -0.60
C SER A 77 3.50 -8.65 -2.02
N ALA A 78 4.65 -8.96 -2.59
CA ALA A 78 4.87 -9.76 -3.81
C ALA A 78 4.27 -9.25 -5.13
N THR A 79 4.17 -7.93 -5.37
CA THR A 79 3.77 -7.38 -6.69
C THR A 79 4.33 -5.98 -6.99
N VAL A 80 3.94 -5.42 -8.13
CA VAL A 80 4.50 -4.21 -8.74
C VAL A 80 4.25 -2.91 -7.95
N GLY A 81 3.25 -2.85 -7.10
CA GLY A 81 3.00 -1.70 -6.24
C GLY A 81 3.28 -2.07 -4.79
N ASN A 82 4.38 -1.63 -4.21
CA ASN A 82 4.82 -2.04 -2.89
C ASN A 82 4.59 -0.96 -1.83
N TRP A 83 4.38 -1.40 -0.59
CA TRP A 83 4.20 -0.56 0.57
C TRP A 83 5.33 -0.77 1.59
N GLY A 84 5.77 0.34 2.22
CA GLY A 84 6.94 0.37 3.08
C GLY A 84 6.80 -0.23 4.49
N GLY A 85 5.64 -0.79 4.83
CA GLY A 85 5.39 -1.41 6.15
C GLY A 85 4.92 -0.43 7.24
N ASP A 86 4.77 -0.94 8.47
CA ASP A 86 4.29 -0.22 9.64
C ASP A 86 5.44 0.56 10.30
N ASN A 87 5.79 1.70 9.74
CA ASN A 87 6.90 2.51 10.21
C ASN A 87 6.55 3.29 11.48
N GLN A 88 7.53 3.51 12.35
CA GLN A 88 7.38 4.42 13.48
C GLN A 88 7.42 5.88 13.03
N ALA A 89 6.75 6.75 13.78
CA ALA A 89 6.78 8.20 13.57
C ALA A 89 8.12 8.79 14.08
N SER A 90 9.20 8.54 13.37
CA SER A 90 10.56 8.96 13.73
C SER A 90 11.38 9.33 12.50
N TYR A 91 12.39 10.20 12.70
CA TYR A 91 13.33 10.54 11.63
C TYR A 91 14.14 9.35 11.14
N LEU A 92 14.45 8.40 12.03
CA LEU A 92 15.14 7.18 11.65
C LEU A 92 14.30 6.38 10.65
N SER A 93 13.04 6.10 10.99
CA SER A 93 12.13 5.37 10.10
C SER A 93 11.85 6.11 8.78
N MET A 94 11.77 7.45 8.81
CA MET A 94 11.68 8.24 7.59
C MET A 94 12.89 8.03 6.68
N ALA A 95 14.09 8.08 7.24
CA ALA A 95 15.33 7.87 6.48
C ALA A 95 15.44 6.44 5.91
N GLU A 96 15.04 5.43 6.70
CA GLU A 96 15.02 4.05 6.25
C GLU A 96 13.97 3.79 5.16
N SER A 97 12.78 4.39 5.29
CA SER A 97 11.76 4.36 4.26
C SER A 97 12.25 4.97 2.95
N LEU A 98 12.95 6.09 3.00
CA LEU A 98 13.53 6.72 1.82
C LEU A 98 14.59 5.83 1.17
N ARG A 99 15.52 5.26 1.94
CA ARG A 99 16.55 4.34 1.43
C ARG A 99 15.94 3.10 0.82
N GLY A 100 14.94 2.51 1.49
CA GLY A 100 14.20 1.36 0.99
C GLY A 100 13.50 1.65 -0.33
N GLY A 101 12.82 2.79 -0.44
CA GLY A 101 12.17 3.24 -1.67
C GLY A 101 13.14 3.46 -2.83
N LEU A 102 14.28 4.08 -2.58
CA LEU A 102 15.34 4.24 -3.58
C LEU A 102 15.90 2.89 -4.06
N SER A 103 16.06 1.94 -3.13
CA SER A 103 16.49 0.56 -3.45
C SER A 103 15.43 -0.15 -4.33
N PHE A 104 14.15 0.00 -4.03
CA PHE A 104 13.07 -0.52 -4.89
C PHE A 104 13.14 0.08 -6.29
N CYS A 105 13.26 1.39 -6.42
CA CYS A 105 13.36 2.04 -7.72
C CYS A 105 14.54 1.50 -8.55
N GLN A 106 15.69 1.30 -7.94
CA GLN A 106 16.87 0.72 -8.61
C GLN A 106 16.69 -0.75 -8.98
N SER A 107 15.83 -1.47 -8.28
CA SER A 107 15.47 -2.86 -8.56
C SER A 107 14.34 -3.02 -9.60
N GLY A 108 13.89 -1.92 -10.21
CA GLY A 108 12.86 -1.93 -11.23
C GLY A 108 11.42 -1.80 -10.70
N TYR A 109 11.24 -1.56 -9.40
CA TYR A 109 9.93 -1.29 -8.81
C TYR A 109 9.60 0.20 -8.93
N GLY A 110 8.92 0.58 -10.02
CA GLY A 110 8.58 1.98 -10.29
C GLY A 110 7.45 2.55 -9.43
N TYR A 111 6.69 1.71 -8.73
CA TYR A 111 5.53 2.12 -7.95
C TYR A 111 5.65 1.63 -6.51
N TRP A 112 5.74 2.58 -5.58
CA TRP A 112 5.74 2.27 -4.16
C TRP A 112 5.22 3.44 -3.34
N CYS A 113 4.78 3.17 -2.12
CA CYS A 113 4.44 4.18 -1.14
C CYS A 113 4.75 3.71 0.28
N HIS A 114 4.50 4.60 1.21
CA HIS A 114 4.59 4.36 2.64
C HIS A 114 3.56 5.23 3.36
N ASP A 115 3.37 4.99 4.64
CA ASP A 115 2.49 5.81 5.46
C ASP A 115 3.22 7.10 5.83
N ILE A 116 2.76 8.21 5.26
CA ILE A 116 3.34 9.54 5.49
C ILE A 116 3.24 9.85 6.98
N THR A 117 4.37 10.21 7.58
CA THR A 117 4.58 10.46 9.01
C THR A 117 4.63 9.22 9.91
N GLY A 118 4.78 8.05 9.31
CA GLY A 118 4.80 6.78 10.02
C GLY A 118 3.40 6.24 10.34
N PHE A 119 3.30 4.93 10.50
CA PHE A 119 2.06 4.25 10.86
C PHE A 119 1.85 4.18 12.36
N GLU A 120 2.89 3.80 13.11
CA GLU A 120 2.87 3.73 14.57
C GLU A 120 3.13 5.10 15.19
N ASP A 121 2.60 5.32 16.39
CA ASP A 121 2.74 6.54 17.16
C ASP A 121 2.19 7.83 16.51
N THR A 122 2.47 8.97 17.11
CA THR A 122 2.08 10.29 16.61
C THR A 122 3.34 11.09 16.26
N ALA A 123 3.38 11.62 15.04
CA ALA A 123 4.49 12.47 14.61
C ALA A 123 4.45 13.83 15.29
N THR A 124 5.63 14.47 15.43
CA THR A 124 5.72 15.89 15.73
C THR A 124 5.36 16.72 14.49
N PRO A 125 4.94 17.98 14.64
CA PRO A 125 4.67 18.86 13.50
C PRO A 125 5.86 19.01 12.54
N ASP A 126 7.09 19.06 13.06
CA ASP A 126 8.30 19.13 12.23
C ASP A 126 8.51 17.86 11.41
N LEU A 127 8.37 16.69 12.03
CA LEU A 127 8.45 15.41 11.32
C LEU A 127 7.34 15.28 10.27
N TYR A 128 6.11 15.72 10.59
CA TYR A 128 4.98 15.73 9.67
C TYR A 128 5.31 16.51 8.40
N LYS A 129 5.80 17.72 8.54
CA LYS A 129 6.14 18.61 7.41
C LYS A 129 7.23 18.02 6.52
N ARG A 130 8.31 17.51 7.11
CA ARG A 130 9.42 16.90 6.35
C ARG A 130 9.03 15.61 5.66
N TRP A 131 8.27 14.75 6.34
CA TRP A 131 7.84 13.49 5.76
C TRP A 131 6.77 13.68 4.69
N SER A 132 5.91 14.69 4.83
CA SER A 132 4.93 15.07 3.80
C SER A 132 5.61 15.47 2.49
N ALA A 133 6.69 16.25 2.55
CA ALA A 133 7.49 16.60 1.38
C ALA A 133 8.02 15.37 0.64
N PHE A 134 8.61 14.43 1.37
CA PHE A 134 9.08 13.15 0.83
C PHE A 134 7.93 12.29 0.30
N GLY A 135 6.89 12.07 1.12
CA GLY A 135 5.83 11.12 0.83
C GLY A 135 4.92 11.55 -0.33
N LEU A 136 4.71 12.87 -0.51
CA LEU A 136 3.92 13.37 -1.63
C LEU A 136 4.68 13.34 -2.98
N LEU A 137 5.98 13.20 -2.96
CA LEU A 137 6.78 12.99 -4.18
C LEU A 137 6.97 11.51 -4.55
N CYS A 138 6.43 10.58 -3.75
CA CYS A 138 6.32 9.17 -4.15
C CYS A 138 5.18 8.97 -5.14
N THR A 139 5.20 7.85 -5.89
CA THR A 139 4.15 7.55 -6.89
C THR A 139 2.76 7.43 -6.27
N HIS A 140 2.66 6.75 -5.12
CA HIS A 140 1.44 6.69 -4.32
C HIS A 140 1.65 7.48 -3.03
N SER A 141 0.62 8.15 -2.56
CA SER A 141 0.69 8.96 -1.33
C SER A 141 -0.57 8.74 -0.50
N ARG A 142 -0.39 8.50 0.79
CA ARG A 142 -1.51 8.39 1.72
C ARG A 142 -1.14 8.94 3.10
N LEU A 143 -2.13 9.55 3.74
CA LEU A 143 -2.08 9.96 5.13
C LEU A 143 -2.75 8.88 5.96
N HIS A 144 -1.96 8.02 6.58
CA HIS A 144 -2.46 6.86 7.33
C HIS A 144 -1.65 6.63 8.60
N GLY A 145 -2.34 6.31 9.68
CA GLY A 145 -1.75 6.01 10.97
C GLY A 145 -2.64 5.10 11.79
N HIS A 146 -2.04 4.34 12.71
CA HIS A 146 -2.75 3.36 13.54
C HIS A 146 -3.59 4.05 14.63
N LYS A 147 -2.96 4.86 15.48
CA LYS A 147 -3.59 5.44 16.69
C LYS A 147 -3.87 6.93 16.61
N SER A 148 -3.42 7.59 15.57
CA SER A 148 -3.60 9.03 15.43
C SER A 148 -3.96 9.42 14.01
N LEU A 149 -4.73 10.47 13.89
CA LEU A 149 -5.09 11.07 12.62
C LEU A 149 -3.86 11.74 11.99
N ARG A 150 -3.77 11.69 10.67
CA ARG A 150 -2.70 12.31 9.88
C ARG A 150 -3.19 13.54 9.10
N MET A 151 -4.31 14.13 9.52
CA MET A 151 -4.82 15.35 8.93
C MET A 151 -3.90 16.52 9.32
N PRO A 152 -3.51 17.41 8.39
CA PRO A 152 -2.53 18.46 8.64
C PRO A 152 -2.95 19.41 9.77
N TRP A 153 -4.24 19.72 9.87
CA TRP A 153 -4.79 20.58 10.93
C TRP A 153 -4.75 19.99 12.35
N CYS A 154 -4.43 18.69 12.48
CA CYS A 154 -4.17 18.06 13.78
C CYS A 154 -2.77 18.37 14.32
N PHE A 155 -1.90 18.98 13.51
CA PHE A 155 -0.53 19.32 13.85
C PHE A 155 -0.35 20.83 14.07
N ASP A 156 -0.35 21.60 13.00
CA ASP A 156 -0.31 23.07 13.03
C ASP A 156 -0.73 23.65 11.67
N GLU A 157 -0.86 24.98 11.60
CA GLU A 157 -1.26 25.70 10.38
C GLU A 157 -0.19 25.55 9.27
N GLU A 158 1.09 25.61 9.62
CA GLU A 158 2.19 25.42 8.68
C GLU A 158 2.16 24.02 8.04
N SER A 159 1.74 23.00 8.78
CA SER A 159 1.53 21.65 8.25
C SER A 159 0.47 21.62 7.14
N CYS A 160 -0.59 22.41 7.27
CA CYS A 160 -1.60 22.58 6.22
C CYS A 160 -1.00 23.21 4.96
N ASP A 161 -0.17 24.22 5.12
CA ASP A 161 0.47 24.91 4.00
C ASP A 161 1.50 24.03 3.30
N VAL A 162 2.32 23.33 4.04
CA VAL A 162 3.30 22.39 3.50
C VAL A 162 2.60 21.26 2.73
N LEU A 163 1.57 20.63 3.31
CA LEU A 163 0.82 19.57 2.62
C LEU A 163 0.18 20.10 1.33
N ARG A 164 -0.45 21.27 1.37
CA ARG A 164 -1.06 21.93 0.21
C ARG A 164 -0.04 22.21 -0.89
N HIS A 165 1.14 22.72 -0.51
CA HIS A 165 2.21 23.00 -1.45
C HIS A 165 2.67 21.74 -2.19
N PHE A 166 3.04 20.70 -1.46
CA PHE A 166 3.54 19.47 -2.06
C PHE A 166 2.46 18.68 -2.80
N THR A 167 1.19 18.77 -2.39
CA THR A 167 0.07 18.20 -3.16
C THR A 167 -0.07 18.88 -4.52
N ARG A 168 -0.02 20.21 -4.56
CA ARG A 168 -0.06 20.98 -5.83
C ARG A 168 1.14 20.67 -6.72
N LEU A 169 2.34 20.59 -6.13
CA LEU A 169 3.55 20.20 -6.84
C LEU A 169 3.40 18.80 -7.44
N LYS A 170 2.96 17.81 -6.65
CA LYS A 170 2.69 16.46 -7.17
C LYS A 170 1.75 16.48 -8.36
N CYS A 171 0.62 17.15 -8.25
CA CYS A 171 -0.38 17.23 -9.32
C CYS A 171 0.18 17.93 -10.59
N SER A 172 1.15 18.81 -10.45
CA SER A 172 1.79 19.47 -11.61
C SER A 172 2.85 18.61 -12.31
N LEU A 173 3.29 17.53 -11.65
CA LEU A 173 4.28 16.59 -12.19
C LEU A 173 3.64 15.35 -12.84
N MET A 174 2.35 15.18 -12.68
CA MET A 174 1.55 14.08 -13.24
C MET A 174 0.90 14.50 -14.56
#